data_39f24b787aac3c7931f8d2e4167c7d4f
#
_entry.id   39f24b787aac3c7931f8d2e4167c7d4f
#
_cell.length_a   1.000
_cell.length_b   1.000
_cell.length_c   1.000
_cell.angle_alpha   90.00
_cell.angle_beta   90.00
_cell.angle_gamma   90.00
#
_symmetry.space_group_name_H-M   'P 1'
#
loop_
_entity.id
_entity.type
_entity.pdbx_description
1 polymer ?
#
loop_
_entity_poly.entity_id
_entity_poly.type
_entity_poly.pdbx_seq_one_letter_code
_entity_poly.pdbx_strand_id
1 'polypeptide(L)'
;MKKQTIDEVTAFHQKMLSFFLTKSESVSLSDSLLWLASALESCFTSLSLTLSPAESTRFTIKTEDEPHYAPLKESDGRFMIRNQTSGRSFYLCSEGGLPIPESLPEIVTQFINQSVRQSGLFDKTKHQRKIHRMTEMFHSLLDQNEVLEKLQASLSTAFRSFRFSLFITQDQDTDRQLPAKELHMDGKDADPSALKVYLSGRLLRKGRSSAYLPIKGQQGTYGVLKTEGLQDAVLSCSTLSEMLLLAGAAGKAFENAQLYEQSKKSIANLELINETSRQLNQRLRLTDTMRELVAIMTQSFHAEEVAFFHIDHFETQNLLPGHTAFFKTERANPYISIVKEKLFEGEKGVFIGSGKTVFGENGFGSLMAVPMIENDTVFGFAILLKKDLYAFTFEMYKLFQALIHHATLAVTNSMLRDRLEHLVQTDQLTELYSRTYLDEKIQYSMKIHKRGVFILVDIDNFKNINDTYGHQTGDSILIQVASVMKNHIREHDVAARWGGEELAVYLPNINVSSGERIAKRLVRAIRENTEPRVTISCGVSCWSKTGPMPLKLLVQQADEALYIAKRNGKNRLIIHQNSTTT
;
A
#
# COMPACT_ATOMS: atom_id res chain seq x y z
N MET A 1 -30.66 83.87 -20.25
CA MET A 1 -29.92 83.24 -19.17
C MET A 1 -30.69 82.10 -18.43
N LYS A 2 -31.82 82.36 -17.74
CA LYS A 2 -32.52 81.29 -16.98
C LYS A 2 -32.93 80.08 -17.81
N LYS A 3 -33.36 80.19 -19.06
CA LYS A 3 -33.81 79.11 -19.92
C LYS A 3 -32.61 78.25 -20.39
N GLN A 4 -31.50 78.89 -20.75
CA GLN A 4 -30.24 78.18 -21.16
C GLN A 4 -29.64 77.39 -20.04
N THR A 5 -29.67 77.91 -18.81
CA THR A 5 -29.15 77.17 -17.60
C THR A 5 -30.01 75.97 -17.23
N ILE A 6 -31.33 75.99 -17.46
CA ILE A 6 -32.22 74.87 -17.24
C ILE A 6 -31.96 73.77 -18.27
N ASP A 7 -31.75 74.14 -19.54
CA ASP A 7 -31.42 73.16 -20.59
C ASP A 7 -30.06 72.49 -20.37
N GLU A 8 -29.07 73.23 -19.90
CA GLU A 8 -27.73 72.68 -19.55
C GLU A 8 -27.80 71.73 -18.36
N VAL A 9 -28.54 72.03 -17.30
CA VAL A 9 -28.74 71.12 -16.13
C VAL A 9 -29.50 69.89 -16.56
N THR A 10 -30.49 70.00 -17.40
CA THR A 10 -31.27 68.88 -17.92
C THR A 10 -30.38 67.93 -18.78
N ALA A 11 -29.57 68.52 -19.67
CA ALA A 11 -28.63 67.80 -20.50
C ALA A 11 -27.56 67.01 -19.64
N PHE A 12 -27.03 67.65 -18.59
CA PHE A 12 -26.12 67.02 -17.65
C PHE A 12 -26.78 65.89 -16.89
N HIS A 13 -28.01 66.07 -16.39
CA HIS A 13 -28.75 65.02 -15.71
C HIS A 13 -29.02 63.80 -16.62
N GLN A 14 -29.37 64.04 -17.89
CA GLN A 14 -29.54 62.97 -18.87
C GLN A 14 -28.22 62.20 -19.16
N LYS A 15 -27.07 62.90 -19.25
CA LYS A 15 -25.77 62.28 -19.40
C LYS A 15 -25.42 61.39 -18.20
N MET A 16 -25.73 61.86 -16.99
CA MET A 16 -25.48 61.07 -15.77
C MET A 16 -26.34 59.82 -15.73
N LEU A 17 -27.62 59.91 -16.05
CA LEU A 17 -28.50 58.74 -16.15
C LEU A 17 -27.98 57.74 -17.20
N SER A 18 -27.56 58.24 -18.37
CA SER A 18 -26.96 57.40 -19.42
C SER A 18 -25.70 56.70 -18.97
N PHE A 19 -24.83 57.33 -18.17
CA PHE A 19 -23.64 56.71 -17.64
C PHE A 19 -23.96 55.47 -16.79
N PHE A 20 -24.91 55.55 -15.87
CA PHE A 20 -25.31 54.42 -15.04
C PHE A 20 -26.04 53.31 -15.80
N LEU A 21 -26.77 53.66 -16.85
CA LEU A 21 -27.46 52.68 -17.70
C LEU A 21 -26.51 51.92 -18.63
N THR A 22 -25.46 52.58 -19.12
CA THR A 22 -24.54 51.99 -20.10
C THR A 22 -23.35 51.28 -19.48
N LYS A 23 -22.93 51.62 -18.24
CA LYS A 23 -21.76 51.04 -17.54
C LYS A 23 -22.20 50.33 -16.28
N SER A 24 -22.99 49.26 -16.41
CA SER A 24 -23.67 48.63 -15.27
C SER A 24 -22.77 47.76 -14.34
N GLU A 25 -21.52 47.38 -14.68
CA GLU A 25 -20.85 46.38 -13.87
C GLU A 25 -19.33 46.54 -13.56
N SER A 26 -18.64 47.60 -14.04
CA SER A 26 -17.16 47.58 -13.90
C SER A 26 -16.45 48.93 -13.79
N VAL A 27 -17.05 49.93 -13.20
CA VAL A 27 -16.41 51.25 -13.12
C VAL A 27 -15.82 51.50 -11.73
N SER A 28 -14.52 51.80 -11.67
CA SER A 28 -13.89 52.24 -10.41
C SER A 28 -14.42 53.64 -10.04
N LEU A 29 -14.33 53.96 -8.73
CA LEU A 29 -14.70 55.30 -8.28
C LEU A 29 -13.89 56.39 -8.99
N SER A 30 -12.59 56.15 -9.21
CA SER A 30 -11.69 57.05 -9.93
C SER A 30 -12.19 57.33 -11.35
N ASP A 31 -12.60 56.29 -12.08
CA ASP A 31 -13.11 56.42 -13.44
C ASP A 31 -14.46 57.16 -13.45
N SER A 32 -15.31 56.93 -12.45
CA SER A 32 -16.60 57.63 -12.30
C SER A 32 -16.40 59.12 -12.02
N LEU A 33 -15.43 59.49 -11.17
CA LEU A 33 -15.13 60.89 -10.86
C LEU A 33 -14.46 61.62 -12.02
N LEU A 34 -13.55 60.97 -12.75
CA LEU A 34 -12.97 61.51 -13.99
C LEU A 34 -14.03 61.75 -15.05
N TRP A 35 -14.95 60.81 -15.21
CA TRP A 35 -16.07 60.99 -16.12
C TRP A 35 -16.99 62.16 -15.68
N LEU A 36 -17.26 62.27 -14.37
CA LEU A 36 -18.07 63.35 -13.82
C LEU A 36 -17.43 64.71 -14.11
N ALA A 37 -16.12 64.88 -13.90
CA ALA A 37 -15.38 66.09 -14.21
C ALA A 37 -15.51 66.47 -15.71
N SER A 38 -15.26 65.50 -16.60
CA SER A 38 -15.39 65.68 -18.04
C SER A 38 -16.83 66.02 -18.49
N ALA A 39 -17.81 65.37 -17.83
CA ALA A 39 -19.24 65.70 -18.12
C ALA A 39 -19.64 67.11 -17.68
N LEU A 40 -19.11 67.55 -16.52
CA LEU A 40 -19.33 68.94 -16.06
C LEU A 40 -18.69 69.95 -17.01
N GLU A 41 -17.44 69.77 -17.39
CA GLU A 41 -16.75 70.65 -18.37
C GLU A 41 -17.45 70.66 -19.72
N SER A 42 -18.01 69.52 -20.15
CA SER A 42 -18.73 69.46 -21.45
C SER A 42 -20.13 70.11 -21.47
N CYS A 43 -20.76 70.20 -20.31
CA CYS A 43 -22.10 70.81 -20.18
C CYS A 43 -22.03 72.26 -19.69
N PHE A 44 -21.00 72.60 -18.90
CA PHE A 44 -20.81 73.88 -18.27
C PHE A 44 -19.37 74.35 -18.48
N THR A 45 -19.17 75.29 -19.38
CA THR A 45 -17.82 75.79 -19.76
C THR A 45 -17.07 76.54 -18.65
N SER A 46 -17.76 76.90 -17.57
CA SER A 46 -17.22 77.68 -16.44
C SER A 46 -17.23 76.91 -15.10
N LEU A 47 -17.56 75.63 -15.10
CA LEU A 47 -17.64 74.82 -13.89
C LEU A 47 -16.55 73.75 -13.88
N SER A 48 -15.83 73.65 -12.77
CA SER A 48 -14.84 72.59 -12.54
C SER A 48 -15.10 71.87 -11.22
N LEU A 49 -14.74 70.57 -11.17
CA LEU A 49 -14.77 69.77 -9.97
C LEU A 49 -13.32 69.57 -9.47
N THR A 50 -13.01 70.10 -8.30
CA THR A 50 -11.69 69.95 -7.68
C THR A 50 -11.75 69.11 -6.41
N LEU A 51 -10.72 68.29 -6.20
CA LEU A 51 -10.54 67.55 -4.96
C LEU A 51 -9.88 68.41 -3.88
N SER A 52 -10.26 68.23 -2.62
CA SER A 52 -9.65 68.89 -1.50
C SER A 52 -8.12 68.65 -1.46
N PRO A 53 -7.29 69.66 -1.26
CA PRO A 53 -5.81 69.53 -1.27
C PRO A 53 -5.23 68.61 -0.18
N ALA A 54 -6.02 68.15 0.75
CA ALA A 54 -5.53 67.28 1.84
C ALA A 54 -5.34 65.80 1.42
N GLU A 55 -5.69 65.40 0.21
CA GLU A 55 -5.58 64.02 -0.24
C GLU A 55 -4.81 63.91 -1.57
N SER A 56 -3.51 63.68 -1.47
CA SER A 56 -2.68 63.36 -2.63
C SER A 56 -3.00 61.96 -3.18
N THR A 57 -3.45 61.90 -4.41
CA THR A 57 -3.17 60.89 -5.46
C THR A 57 -3.52 59.42 -5.29
N ARG A 58 -4.19 58.93 -4.25
CA ARG A 58 -4.74 57.55 -4.24
C ARG A 58 -6.09 57.51 -3.51
N PHE A 59 -7.17 57.32 -4.28
CA PHE A 59 -8.49 57.02 -3.72
C PHE A 59 -8.49 55.60 -3.12
N THR A 60 -8.19 55.44 -1.84
CA THR A 60 -8.48 54.24 -1.06
C THR A 60 -9.69 54.51 -0.18
N ILE A 61 -10.88 54.22 -0.70
CA ILE A 61 -12.09 54.22 0.13
C ILE A 61 -12.06 52.94 0.94
N LYS A 62 -11.99 53.05 2.28
CA LYS A 62 -12.27 51.90 3.16
C LYS A 62 -13.76 51.58 3.02
N THR A 63 -14.09 50.34 2.73
CA THR A 63 -15.44 49.82 2.46
C THR A 63 -16.44 49.92 3.64
N GLU A 64 -16.05 50.55 4.73
CA GLU A 64 -16.87 50.74 5.94
C GLU A 64 -17.58 52.11 6.00
N ASP A 65 -17.27 53.05 5.09
CA ASP A 65 -17.91 54.35 5.07
C ASP A 65 -19.22 54.27 4.30
N GLU A 66 -20.35 54.44 5.00
CA GLU A 66 -21.64 54.68 4.33
C GLU A 66 -21.56 55.95 3.50
N PRO A 67 -22.04 55.97 2.24
CA PRO A 67 -21.92 57.11 1.36
C PRO A 67 -22.96 58.18 1.72
N HIS A 68 -22.66 59.02 2.70
CA HIS A 68 -23.45 60.18 3.10
C HIS A 68 -22.71 61.47 2.74
N TYR A 69 -22.62 61.77 1.46
CA TYR A 69 -22.17 63.06 1.00
C TYR A 69 -23.34 64.03 0.98
N ALA A 70 -23.12 65.26 1.44
CA ALA A 70 -24.11 66.33 1.43
C ALA A 70 -23.49 67.62 0.91
N PRO A 71 -24.22 68.45 0.11
CA PRO A 71 -23.74 69.74 -0.37
C PRO A 71 -23.81 70.76 0.75
N LEU A 72 -22.76 71.58 0.88
CA LEU A 72 -22.67 72.74 1.78
C LEU A 72 -22.29 73.95 0.95
N LYS A 73 -23.05 75.08 1.04
CA LYS A 73 -22.73 76.31 0.36
C LYS A 73 -21.75 77.11 1.19
N GLU A 74 -20.61 77.45 0.62
CA GLU A 74 -19.63 78.34 1.26
C GLU A 74 -19.93 79.83 0.97
N SER A 75 -19.39 80.72 1.79
CA SER A 75 -19.59 82.16 1.75
C SER A 75 -19.07 82.85 0.46
N ASP A 76 -18.14 82.16 -0.26
CA ASP A 76 -17.55 82.66 -1.51
C ASP A 76 -18.21 82.16 -2.79
N GLY A 77 -19.39 81.52 -2.66
CA GLY A 77 -20.15 81.00 -3.80
C GLY A 77 -19.76 79.64 -4.30
N ARG A 78 -18.84 78.99 -3.63
CA ARG A 78 -18.46 77.57 -3.88
C ARG A 78 -19.41 76.61 -3.16
N PHE A 79 -19.56 75.42 -3.68
CA PHE A 79 -20.24 74.33 -2.98
C PHE A 79 -19.25 73.26 -2.61
N MET A 80 -19.15 72.90 -1.30
CA MET A 80 -18.40 71.79 -0.78
C MET A 80 -19.34 70.60 -0.60
N ILE A 81 -19.02 69.50 -1.27
CA ILE A 81 -19.72 68.20 -1.11
C ILE A 81 -18.89 67.36 -0.13
N ARG A 82 -19.32 67.28 1.12
CA ARG A 82 -18.59 66.65 2.21
C ARG A 82 -19.24 65.36 2.66
N ASN A 83 -18.43 64.31 2.83
CA ASN A 83 -18.87 63.11 3.51
C ASN A 83 -18.92 63.37 5.03
N GLN A 84 -20.10 63.13 5.63
CA GLN A 84 -20.33 63.41 7.05
C GLN A 84 -19.56 62.49 8.01
N THR A 85 -19.23 61.29 7.56
CA THR A 85 -18.51 60.27 8.37
C THR A 85 -17.00 60.30 8.21
N SER A 86 -16.49 60.41 6.96
CA SER A 86 -15.05 60.34 6.68
C SER A 86 -14.37 61.70 6.62
N GLY A 87 -15.13 62.78 6.58
CA GLY A 87 -14.61 64.15 6.47
C GLY A 87 -14.05 64.50 5.09
N ARG A 88 -14.13 63.61 4.10
CA ARG A 88 -13.66 63.83 2.73
C ARG A 88 -14.56 64.83 2.02
N SER A 89 -13.93 65.70 1.23
CA SER A 89 -14.65 66.78 0.56
C SER A 89 -14.29 66.93 -0.91
N PHE A 90 -15.26 67.26 -1.73
CA PHE A 90 -15.12 67.68 -3.12
C PHE A 90 -15.59 69.11 -3.24
N TYR A 91 -14.95 69.91 -4.03
CA TYR A 91 -15.38 71.28 -4.29
C TYR A 91 -15.92 71.39 -5.71
N LEU A 92 -17.12 71.93 -5.81
CA LEU A 92 -17.68 72.35 -7.07
C LEU A 92 -17.51 73.87 -7.18
N CYS A 93 -16.65 74.31 -8.10
CA CYS A 93 -16.23 75.70 -8.24
C CYS A 93 -16.68 76.25 -9.60
N SER A 94 -17.03 77.57 -9.64
CA SER A 94 -17.29 78.25 -10.86
C SER A 94 -16.13 79.21 -11.19
N GLU A 95 -15.62 79.15 -12.41
CA GLU A 95 -14.60 80.09 -12.89
C GLU A 95 -15.25 81.48 -13.17
N GLY A 96 -14.66 82.53 -12.64
CA GLY A 96 -15.16 83.91 -12.86
C GLY A 96 -16.34 84.35 -12.00
N GLY A 97 -16.72 83.60 -10.94
CA GLY A 97 -17.75 83.97 -9.97
C GLY A 97 -19.21 83.92 -10.51
N LEU A 98 -19.45 83.17 -11.56
CA LEU A 98 -20.80 82.95 -12.09
C LEU A 98 -21.64 82.11 -11.11
N PRO A 99 -22.93 82.35 -10.95
CA PRO A 99 -23.79 81.65 -10.03
C PRO A 99 -23.94 80.15 -10.45
N ILE A 100 -23.59 79.21 -9.55
CA ILE A 100 -23.87 77.80 -9.76
C ILE A 100 -25.35 77.51 -9.64
N PRO A 101 -25.96 76.77 -10.58
CA PRO A 101 -27.39 76.42 -10.52
C PRO A 101 -27.73 75.71 -9.22
N GLU A 102 -28.81 76.09 -8.52
CA GLU A 102 -29.16 75.56 -7.18
C GLU A 102 -29.39 74.03 -7.15
N SER A 103 -29.89 73.48 -8.26
CA SER A 103 -30.09 72.01 -8.35
C SER A 103 -28.82 71.18 -8.67
N LEU A 104 -27.76 71.81 -9.18
CA LEU A 104 -26.56 71.11 -9.64
C LEU A 104 -25.76 70.47 -8.52
N PRO A 105 -25.54 71.09 -7.36
CA PRO A 105 -24.84 70.46 -6.24
C PRO A 105 -25.53 69.19 -5.73
N GLU A 106 -26.86 69.15 -5.72
CA GLU A 106 -27.62 67.97 -5.31
C GLU A 106 -27.45 66.81 -6.31
N ILE A 107 -27.51 67.10 -7.61
CA ILE A 107 -27.31 66.11 -8.67
C ILE A 107 -25.93 65.53 -8.64
N VAL A 108 -24.88 66.36 -8.49
CA VAL A 108 -23.49 65.91 -8.36
C VAL A 108 -23.32 65.08 -7.12
N THR A 109 -23.91 65.46 -5.99
CA THR A 109 -23.90 64.72 -4.73
C THR A 109 -24.54 63.33 -4.86
N GLN A 110 -25.70 63.25 -5.53
CA GLN A 110 -26.35 61.97 -5.81
C GLN A 110 -25.47 61.05 -6.67
N PHE A 111 -24.81 61.59 -7.70
CA PHE A 111 -23.89 60.84 -8.54
C PHE A 111 -22.71 60.29 -7.74
N ILE A 112 -22.07 61.13 -6.91
CA ILE A 112 -20.95 60.70 -6.08
C ILE A 112 -21.38 59.60 -5.11
N ASN A 113 -22.51 59.78 -4.41
CA ASN A 113 -23.06 58.77 -3.50
C ASN A 113 -23.32 57.43 -4.20
N GLN A 114 -23.92 57.47 -5.40
CA GLN A 114 -24.22 56.30 -6.18
C GLN A 114 -22.95 55.59 -6.70
N SER A 115 -21.97 56.38 -7.18
CA SER A 115 -20.66 55.87 -7.62
C SER A 115 -19.88 55.19 -6.47
N VAL A 116 -19.90 55.79 -5.28
CA VAL A 116 -19.28 55.18 -4.07
C VAL A 116 -19.95 53.87 -3.70
N ARG A 117 -21.30 53.80 -3.72
CA ARG A 117 -22.05 52.55 -3.46
C ARG A 117 -21.71 51.46 -4.48
N GLN A 118 -21.70 51.80 -5.77
CA GLN A 118 -21.37 50.83 -6.82
C GLN A 118 -19.92 50.33 -6.74
N SER A 119 -18.97 51.24 -6.49
CA SER A 119 -17.56 50.87 -6.32
C SER A 119 -17.36 49.96 -5.12
N GLY A 120 -17.99 50.26 -3.98
CA GLY A 120 -17.92 49.41 -2.78
C GLY A 120 -18.52 48.03 -3.00
N LEU A 121 -19.64 47.91 -3.73
CA LEU A 121 -20.22 46.64 -4.11
C LEU A 121 -19.32 45.86 -5.08
N PHE A 122 -18.71 46.56 -6.05
CA PHE A 122 -17.78 45.97 -7.01
C PHE A 122 -16.55 45.40 -6.34
N ASP A 123 -15.89 46.15 -5.44
CA ASP A 123 -14.71 45.69 -4.71
C ASP A 123 -15.04 44.51 -3.81
N LYS A 124 -16.18 44.54 -3.14
CA LYS A 124 -16.66 43.42 -2.32
C LYS A 124 -16.91 42.16 -3.17
N THR A 125 -17.57 42.34 -4.33
CA THR A 125 -17.84 41.24 -5.26
C THR A 125 -16.53 40.66 -5.85
N LYS A 126 -15.58 41.52 -6.22
CA LYS A 126 -14.25 41.12 -6.71
C LYS A 126 -13.48 40.36 -5.66
N HIS A 127 -13.50 40.82 -4.41
CA HIS A 127 -12.86 40.13 -3.29
C HIS A 127 -13.51 38.76 -3.02
N GLN A 128 -14.86 38.71 -3.00
CA GLN A 128 -15.57 37.43 -2.84
C GLN A 128 -15.27 36.44 -3.98
N ARG A 129 -15.23 36.93 -5.24
CA ARG A 129 -14.84 36.09 -6.39
C ARG A 129 -13.41 35.55 -6.25
N LYS A 130 -12.49 36.35 -5.68
CA LYS A 130 -11.12 35.90 -5.42
C LYS A 130 -11.08 34.79 -4.37
N ILE A 131 -11.77 34.96 -3.25
CA ILE A 131 -11.88 33.93 -2.20
C ILE A 131 -12.53 32.65 -2.76
N HIS A 132 -13.60 32.80 -3.55
CA HIS A 132 -14.25 31.65 -4.18
C HIS A 132 -13.31 30.86 -5.10
N ARG A 133 -12.55 31.54 -5.96
CA ARG A 133 -11.53 30.88 -6.80
C ARG A 133 -10.46 30.18 -5.98
N MET A 134 -10.05 30.76 -4.85
CA MET A 134 -9.10 30.12 -3.94
C MET A 134 -9.68 28.86 -3.30
N THR A 135 -10.97 28.84 -2.96
CA THR A 135 -11.62 27.63 -2.43
C THR A 135 -11.80 26.56 -3.51
N GLU A 136 -12.11 26.94 -4.75
CA GLU A 136 -12.21 26.00 -5.87
C GLU A 136 -10.88 25.28 -6.18
N MET A 137 -9.75 26.00 -6.06
CA MET A 137 -8.42 25.40 -6.27
C MET A 137 -8.15 24.21 -5.35
N PHE A 138 -8.69 24.18 -4.14
CA PHE A 138 -8.47 23.08 -3.21
C PHE A 138 -9.12 21.78 -3.67
N HIS A 139 -10.20 21.83 -4.46
CA HIS A 139 -10.91 20.62 -4.90
C HIS A 139 -10.10 19.72 -5.84
N SER A 140 -9.08 20.26 -6.51
CA SER A 140 -8.24 19.50 -7.45
C SER A 140 -6.96 18.93 -6.81
N LEU A 141 -6.68 19.27 -5.55
CA LEU A 141 -5.45 18.86 -4.87
C LEU A 141 -5.63 17.45 -4.27
N LEU A 142 -4.67 16.57 -4.55
CA LEU A 142 -4.64 15.18 -4.07
C LEU A 142 -3.42 14.90 -3.18
N ASP A 143 -2.59 15.89 -2.92
CA ASP A 143 -1.43 15.81 -2.03
C ASP A 143 -1.64 16.69 -0.80
N GLN A 144 -1.39 16.15 0.39
CA GLN A 144 -1.60 16.85 1.67
C GLN A 144 -0.67 18.05 1.83
N ASN A 145 0.59 17.94 1.40
CA ASN A 145 1.59 19.00 1.50
C ASN A 145 1.23 20.15 0.58
N GLU A 146 0.79 19.83 -0.64
CA GLU A 146 0.34 20.82 -1.62
C GLU A 146 -0.88 21.60 -1.11
N VAL A 147 -1.81 20.94 -0.43
CA VAL A 147 -2.98 21.61 0.20
C VAL A 147 -2.52 22.64 1.25
N LEU A 148 -1.56 22.29 2.11
CA LEU A 148 -1.07 23.16 3.17
C LEU A 148 -0.27 24.34 2.61
N GLU A 149 0.60 24.13 1.64
CA GLU A 149 1.33 25.18 0.94
C GLU A 149 0.38 26.17 0.26
N LYS A 150 -0.62 25.66 -0.47
CA LYS A 150 -1.64 26.48 -1.12
C LYS A 150 -2.48 27.26 -0.12
N LEU A 151 -2.84 26.68 1.02
CA LEU A 151 -3.54 27.38 2.10
C LEU A 151 -2.72 28.56 2.60
N GLN A 152 -1.45 28.33 2.93
CA GLN A 152 -0.55 29.38 3.43
C GLN A 152 -0.35 30.50 2.38
N ALA A 153 -0.11 30.14 1.14
CA ALA A 153 0.05 31.10 0.04
C ALA A 153 -1.24 31.91 -0.21
N SER A 154 -2.40 31.24 -0.19
CA SER A 154 -3.70 31.90 -0.37
C SER A 154 -3.99 32.89 0.75
N LEU A 155 -3.78 32.49 2.01
CA LEU A 155 -3.98 33.35 3.17
C LEU A 155 -3.03 34.55 3.16
N SER A 156 -1.76 34.33 2.91
CA SER A 156 -0.73 35.39 2.84
C SER A 156 -1.01 36.40 1.72
N THR A 157 -1.58 35.93 0.60
CA THR A 157 -1.94 36.79 -0.54
C THR A 157 -3.24 37.55 -0.31
N ALA A 158 -4.24 36.92 0.34
CA ALA A 158 -5.54 37.53 0.58
C ALA A 158 -5.53 38.49 1.78
N PHE A 159 -4.75 38.19 2.82
CA PHE A 159 -4.77 38.88 4.12
C PHE A 159 -3.36 39.33 4.54
N ARG A 160 -2.79 40.27 3.80
CA ARG A 160 -1.39 40.77 3.98
C ARG A 160 -1.11 41.40 5.35
N SER A 161 -2.15 41.85 6.06
CA SER A 161 -2.04 42.45 7.38
C SER A 161 -2.01 41.44 8.52
N PHE A 162 -1.95 40.14 8.19
CA PHE A 162 -1.95 39.06 9.19
C PHE A 162 -0.80 38.10 8.93
N ARG A 163 -0.26 37.54 10.02
CA ARG A 163 0.69 36.43 10.00
C ARG A 163 -0.05 35.14 10.31
N PHE A 164 0.35 34.06 9.64
CA PHE A 164 -0.26 32.74 9.78
C PHE A 164 0.77 31.73 10.28
N SER A 165 0.34 30.84 11.19
CA SER A 165 1.10 29.68 11.65
C SER A 165 0.19 28.46 11.59
N LEU A 166 0.68 27.36 11.01
CA LEU A 166 -0.02 26.10 10.91
C LEU A 166 0.44 25.16 12.02
N PHE A 167 -0.49 24.47 12.64
CA PHE A 167 -0.24 23.41 13.61
C PHE A 167 -0.88 22.13 13.08
N ILE A 168 -0.11 21.03 13.01
CA ILE A 168 -0.53 19.73 12.48
C ILE A 168 -0.11 18.65 13.47
N THR A 169 -0.87 17.57 13.60
CA THR A 169 -0.53 16.42 14.45
C THR A 169 0.48 15.50 13.75
N GLN A 170 1.36 14.89 14.55
CA GLN A 170 2.50 14.06 14.08
C GLN A 170 2.12 12.67 13.54
N ASP A 171 0.84 12.29 13.60
CA ASP A 171 0.39 10.94 13.17
C ASP A 171 0.47 10.68 11.67
N GLN A 172 1.13 11.57 10.93
CA GLN A 172 1.21 11.45 9.48
C GLN A 172 2.63 11.72 9.02
N ASP A 173 3.14 10.84 8.17
CA ASP A 173 4.39 10.92 7.40
C ASP A 173 4.41 12.15 6.46
N THR A 174 4.19 13.34 7.00
CA THR A 174 4.36 14.58 6.26
C THR A 174 5.84 14.90 6.17
N ASP A 175 6.34 14.97 4.96
CA ASP A 175 7.71 15.33 4.66
C ASP A 175 8.06 16.66 5.34
N ARG A 176 9.11 16.69 6.17
CA ARG A 176 9.44 17.73 7.18
C ARG A 176 9.84 19.11 6.62
N GLN A 177 9.54 19.42 5.37
CA GLN A 177 9.92 20.69 4.74
C GLN A 177 8.89 21.82 4.87
N LEU A 178 7.71 21.58 5.42
CA LEU A 178 6.70 22.60 5.59
C LEU A 178 6.97 23.47 6.82
N PRO A 179 6.68 24.78 6.78
CA PRO A 179 6.72 25.68 7.92
C PRO A 179 5.52 25.49 8.84
N ALA A 180 5.16 24.24 9.09
CA ALA A 180 4.11 23.86 10.02
C ALA A 180 4.75 23.49 11.36
N LYS A 181 4.18 24.01 12.45
CA LYS A 181 4.57 23.62 13.81
C LYS A 181 3.87 22.33 14.18
N GLU A 182 4.62 21.45 14.81
CA GLU A 182 4.05 20.23 15.35
C GLU A 182 3.10 20.53 16.50
N LEU A 183 1.90 19.95 16.46
CA LEU A 183 0.93 20.05 17.56
C LEU A 183 1.25 18.94 18.58
N HIS A 184 2.09 19.26 19.56
CA HIS A 184 2.37 18.32 20.65
C HIS A 184 1.16 18.16 21.56
N MET A 185 0.74 16.91 21.79
CA MET A 185 -0.36 16.59 22.71
C MET A 185 0.06 16.76 24.17
N ASP A 186 1.34 16.51 24.47
CA ASP A 186 1.92 16.61 25.81
C ASP A 186 3.30 17.30 25.73
N GLY A 187 3.57 18.27 26.62
CA GLY A 187 4.91 18.83 26.78
C GLY A 187 4.99 20.34 26.96
N LYS A 188 6.22 20.86 27.20
CA LYS A 188 6.50 22.28 27.44
C LYS A 188 6.27 23.18 26.22
N ASP A 189 6.20 22.62 25.01
CA ASP A 189 6.05 23.34 23.75
C ASP A 189 4.61 23.30 23.17
N ALA A 190 3.67 22.71 23.90
CA ALA A 190 2.26 22.67 23.50
C ALA A 190 1.61 24.07 23.55
N ASP A 191 0.92 24.49 22.47
CA ASP A 191 0.03 25.66 22.51
C ASP A 191 -1.38 25.20 22.99
N PRO A 192 -1.76 25.52 24.26
CA PRO A 192 -3.03 25.06 24.80
C PRO A 192 -4.25 25.56 24.02
N SER A 193 -4.12 26.73 23.36
CA SER A 193 -5.20 27.29 22.55
C SER A 193 -5.38 26.53 21.23
N ALA A 194 -4.27 26.15 20.61
CA ALA A 194 -4.30 25.32 19.41
C ALA A 194 -4.86 23.92 19.71
N LEU A 195 -4.42 23.30 20.81
CA LEU A 195 -4.93 22.00 21.25
C LEU A 195 -6.45 22.03 21.54
N LYS A 196 -6.94 23.07 22.23
CA LYS A 196 -8.37 23.27 22.50
C LYS A 196 -9.19 23.37 21.21
N VAL A 197 -8.68 24.09 20.20
CA VAL A 197 -9.35 24.24 18.89
C VAL A 197 -9.31 22.92 18.12
N TYR A 198 -8.19 22.21 18.15
CA TYR A 198 -8.06 20.90 17.50
C TYR A 198 -9.09 19.90 18.04
N LEU A 199 -9.17 19.75 19.37
CA LEU A 199 -10.08 18.80 20.02
C LEU A 199 -11.55 19.19 19.88
N SER A 200 -11.88 20.51 19.96
CA SER A 200 -13.27 20.96 19.89
C SER A 200 -13.79 21.17 18.46
N GLY A 201 -12.90 21.31 17.49
CA GLY A 201 -13.25 21.71 16.10
C GLY A 201 -13.97 23.07 16.03
N ARG A 202 -13.79 23.94 17.04
CA ARG A 202 -14.44 25.24 17.14
C ARG A 202 -13.41 26.36 17.14
N LEU A 203 -13.73 27.45 16.44
CA LEU A 203 -12.95 28.68 16.41
C LEU A 203 -12.72 29.23 17.83
N LEU A 204 -11.51 29.68 18.13
CA LEU A 204 -11.14 30.39 19.36
C LEU A 204 -10.54 31.76 19.00
N ARG A 205 -11.21 32.85 19.42
CA ARG A 205 -10.68 34.22 19.29
C ARG A 205 -9.92 34.60 20.55
N LYS A 206 -8.69 35.15 20.38
CA LYS A 206 -7.86 35.62 21.50
C LYS A 206 -7.55 37.10 21.33
N GLY A 207 -8.34 37.95 22.01
CA GLY A 207 -8.25 39.40 21.86
C GLY A 207 -8.85 39.94 20.56
N ARG A 208 -8.38 41.13 20.11
CA ARG A 208 -8.90 41.82 18.91
C ARG A 208 -8.15 41.48 17.63
N SER A 209 -6.94 40.97 17.72
CA SER A 209 -6.01 40.76 16.57
C SER A 209 -5.63 39.31 16.32
N SER A 210 -5.98 38.35 17.20
CA SER A 210 -5.56 36.96 17.07
C SER A 210 -6.72 35.99 17.16
N ALA A 211 -6.66 34.88 16.40
CA ALA A 211 -7.59 33.78 16.45
C ALA A 211 -6.93 32.46 16.06
N TYR A 212 -7.53 31.36 16.50
CA TYR A 212 -7.20 30.00 16.12
C TYR A 212 -8.40 29.38 15.37
N LEU A 213 -8.18 28.95 14.16
CA LEU A 213 -9.21 28.43 13.26
C LEU A 213 -8.94 26.93 13.02
N PRO A 214 -9.95 26.06 13.13
CA PRO A 214 -9.78 24.65 12.81
C PRO A 214 -9.68 24.46 11.29
N ILE A 215 -8.71 23.67 10.86
CA ILE A 215 -8.64 23.09 9.51
C ILE A 215 -9.44 21.80 9.57
N LYS A 216 -10.74 21.90 9.23
CA LYS A 216 -11.72 20.85 9.49
C LYS A 216 -12.28 20.27 8.19
N GLY A 217 -12.25 18.94 8.06
CA GLY A 217 -12.97 18.16 7.06
C GLY A 217 -14.34 17.69 7.57
N GLN A 218 -14.88 16.63 6.98
CA GLN A 218 -16.15 16.02 7.40
C GLN A 218 -15.96 15.09 8.60
N GLN A 219 -14.89 14.32 8.61
CA GLN A 219 -14.62 13.30 9.65
C GLN A 219 -13.93 13.86 10.88
N GLY A 220 -13.16 14.96 10.75
CA GLY A 220 -12.41 15.50 11.89
C GLY A 220 -11.71 16.84 11.63
N THR A 221 -10.90 17.23 12.63
CA THR A 221 -10.01 18.38 12.53
C THR A 221 -8.60 17.87 12.23
N TYR A 222 -8.00 18.34 11.15
CA TYR A 222 -6.69 17.88 10.65
C TYR A 222 -5.54 18.79 11.08
N GLY A 223 -5.86 20.00 11.54
CA GLY A 223 -4.88 20.96 12.04
C GLY A 223 -5.54 22.22 12.53
N VAL A 224 -4.71 23.17 12.95
CA VAL A 224 -5.16 24.48 13.44
C VAL A 224 -4.36 25.57 12.76
N LEU A 225 -5.05 26.57 12.25
CA LEU A 225 -4.48 27.79 11.69
C LEU A 225 -4.54 28.87 12.75
N LYS A 226 -3.39 29.35 13.21
CA LYS A 226 -3.27 30.53 14.06
C LYS A 226 -3.09 31.76 13.16
N THR A 227 -3.86 32.82 13.40
CA THR A 227 -3.73 34.11 12.75
C THR A 227 -3.41 35.20 13.79
N GLU A 228 -2.48 36.09 13.46
CA GLU A 228 -2.03 37.22 14.28
C GLU A 228 -1.96 38.49 13.43
N GLY A 229 -2.63 39.56 13.85
CA GLY A 229 -2.60 40.87 13.18
C GLY A 229 -1.21 41.51 13.28
N LEU A 230 -0.73 42.06 12.18
CA LEU A 230 0.48 42.86 12.10
C LEU A 230 0.09 44.32 12.35
N GLN A 231 0.98 45.11 13.04
CA GLN A 231 0.76 46.53 13.29
C GLN A 231 -0.62 46.87 13.84
N ASP A 232 -1.08 46.13 14.86
CA ASP A 232 -2.39 46.30 15.51
C ASP A 232 -3.62 46.12 14.58
N ALA A 233 -3.47 45.37 13.49
CA ALA A 233 -4.58 45.04 12.61
C ALA A 233 -5.70 44.33 13.37
N VAL A 234 -6.89 44.91 13.34
CA VAL A 234 -8.08 44.38 14.00
C VAL A 234 -8.70 43.28 13.13
N LEU A 235 -8.96 42.13 13.75
CA LEU A 235 -9.61 41.01 13.09
C LEU A 235 -11.14 41.22 13.08
N SER A 236 -11.67 41.68 11.93
CA SER A 236 -13.14 41.86 11.76
C SER A 236 -13.88 40.51 11.67
N CYS A 237 -15.18 40.52 11.92
CA CYS A 237 -15.99 39.31 11.79
C CYS A 237 -16.05 38.81 10.34
N SER A 238 -16.06 39.72 9.35
CA SER A 238 -16.03 39.35 7.91
C SER A 238 -14.72 38.70 7.53
N THR A 239 -13.58 39.28 7.91
CA THR A 239 -12.23 38.72 7.67
C THR A 239 -12.07 37.35 8.29
N LEU A 240 -12.59 37.18 9.52
CA LEU A 240 -12.55 35.90 10.21
C LEU A 240 -13.39 34.82 9.50
N SER A 241 -14.58 35.20 9.02
CA SER A 241 -15.45 34.28 8.26
C SER A 241 -14.81 33.83 6.95
N GLU A 242 -14.12 34.71 6.26
CA GLU A 242 -13.41 34.40 5.01
C GLU A 242 -12.21 33.48 5.25
N MET A 243 -11.42 33.76 6.31
CA MET A 243 -10.33 32.86 6.72
C MET A 243 -10.85 31.47 7.12
N LEU A 244 -11.99 31.41 7.83
CA LEU A 244 -12.63 30.15 8.20
C LEU A 244 -13.13 29.38 6.99
N LEU A 245 -13.63 30.07 5.97
CA LEU A 245 -14.06 29.46 4.71
C LEU A 245 -12.86 28.78 4.00
N LEU A 246 -11.72 29.50 3.89
CA LEU A 246 -10.49 28.94 3.31
C LEU A 246 -9.94 27.78 4.11
N ALA A 247 -9.89 27.90 5.44
CA ALA A 247 -9.45 26.83 6.32
C ALA A 247 -10.35 25.58 6.22
N GLY A 248 -11.67 25.78 6.12
CA GLY A 248 -12.63 24.69 5.90
C GLY A 248 -12.50 24.03 4.53
N ALA A 249 -12.28 24.82 3.46
CA ALA A 249 -12.04 24.27 2.13
C ALA A 249 -10.74 23.45 2.09
N ALA A 250 -9.67 23.99 2.69
CA ALA A 250 -8.40 23.26 2.82
C ALA A 250 -8.54 22.00 3.68
N GLY A 251 -9.33 22.03 4.76
CA GLY A 251 -9.58 20.86 5.61
C GLY A 251 -10.28 19.73 4.86
N LYS A 252 -11.26 20.05 4.01
CA LYS A 252 -11.93 19.07 3.14
C LYS A 252 -10.96 18.51 2.07
N ALA A 253 -10.15 19.36 1.47
CA ALA A 253 -9.16 18.93 0.49
C ALA A 253 -8.09 18.04 1.13
N PHE A 254 -7.63 18.38 2.33
CA PHE A 254 -6.69 17.59 3.10
C PHE A 254 -7.25 16.19 3.43
N GLU A 255 -8.51 16.13 3.87
CA GLU A 255 -9.23 14.86 4.08
C GLU A 255 -9.30 14.02 2.80
N ASN A 256 -9.65 14.63 1.69
CA ASN A 256 -9.72 13.95 0.40
C ASN A 256 -8.35 13.42 -0.04
N ALA A 257 -7.29 14.21 0.13
CA ALA A 257 -5.92 13.81 -0.16
C ALA A 257 -5.50 12.63 0.72
N GLN A 258 -5.83 12.64 2.01
CA GLN A 258 -5.57 11.54 2.94
C GLN A 258 -6.31 10.26 2.53
N LEU A 259 -7.60 10.35 2.23
CA LEU A 259 -8.40 9.22 1.77
C LEU A 259 -7.88 8.66 0.44
N TYR A 260 -7.43 9.53 -0.46
CA TYR A 260 -6.82 9.13 -1.72
C TYR A 260 -5.54 8.33 -1.51
N GLU A 261 -4.63 8.82 -0.65
CA GLU A 261 -3.39 8.11 -0.31
C GLU A 261 -3.66 6.77 0.40
N GLN A 262 -4.63 6.72 1.32
CA GLN A 262 -5.05 5.46 1.95
C GLN A 262 -5.62 4.47 0.92
N SER A 263 -6.46 4.96 0.00
CA SER A 263 -7.01 4.13 -1.08
C SER A 263 -5.91 3.58 -1.99
N LYS A 264 -4.95 4.42 -2.38
CA LYS A 264 -3.80 4.03 -3.20
C LYS A 264 -2.94 2.97 -2.51
N LYS A 265 -2.63 3.16 -1.22
CA LYS A 265 -1.92 2.15 -0.42
C LYS A 265 -2.71 0.83 -0.33
N SER A 266 -4.02 0.91 -0.12
CA SER A 266 -4.89 -0.27 -0.06
C SER A 266 -4.93 -1.03 -1.39
N ILE A 267 -5.02 -0.32 -2.53
CA ILE A 267 -4.96 -0.92 -3.87
C ILE A 267 -3.61 -1.61 -4.08
N ALA A 268 -2.49 -0.96 -3.78
CA ALA A 268 -1.16 -1.55 -3.91
C ALA A 268 -1.00 -2.82 -3.04
N ASN A 269 -1.54 -2.81 -1.82
CA ASN A 269 -1.54 -3.98 -0.95
C ASN A 269 -2.38 -5.13 -1.53
N LEU A 270 -3.56 -4.84 -2.09
CA LEU A 270 -4.40 -5.85 -2.75
C LEU A 270 -3.74 -6.41 -4.02
N GLU A 271 -3.09 -5.57 -4.81
CA GLU A 271 -2.32 -6.01 -5.98
C GLU A 271 -1.17 -6.94 -5.57
N LEU A 272 -0.44 -6.60 -4.51
CA LEU A 272 0.62 -7.45 -3.97
C LEU A 272 0.07 -8.80 -3.50
N ILE A 273 -1.04 -8.82 -2.77
CA ILE A 273 -1.69 -10.05 -2.30
C ILE A 273 -2.13 -10.92 -3.49
N ASN A 274 -2.79 -10.33 -4.48
CA ASN A 274 -3.27 -11.04 -5.66
C ASN A 274 -2.12 -11.60 -6.51
N GLU A 275 -1.08 -10.81 -6.75
CA GLU A 275 0.09 -11.25 -7.52
C GLU A 275 0.83 -12.36 -6.79
N THR A 276 1.03 -12.23 -5.45
CA THR A 276 1.61 -13.27 -4.61
C THR A 276 0.80 -14.56 -4.70
N SER A 277 -0.52 -14.47 -4.54
CA SER A 277 -1.42 -15.63 -4.62
C SER A 277 -1.34 -16.32 -5.99
N ARG A 278 -1.29 -15.54 -7.07
CA ARG A 278 -1.16 -16.05 -8.43
C ARG A 278 0.18 -16.76 -8.66
N GLN A 279 1.28 -16.18 -8.22
CA GLN A 279 2.63 -16.75 -8.36
C GLN A 279 2.76 -18.05 -7.57
N LEU A 280 2.26 -18.08 -6.33
CA LEU A 280 2.31 -19.29 -5.50
C LEU A 280 1.47 -20.43 -6.06
N ASN A 281 0.28 -20.14 -6.61
CA ASN A 281 -0.59 -21.16 -7.20
C ASN A 281 -0.06 -21.75 -8.52
N GLN A 282 0.89 -21.09 -9.19
CA GLN A 282 1.56 -21.63 -10.37
C GLN A 282 2.67 -22.62 -10.02
N ARG A 283 3.16 -22.63 -8.78
CA ARG A 283 4.21 -23.53 -8.33
C ARG A 283 3.61 -24.87 -7.96
N LEU A 284 4.25 -25.93 -8.43
CA LEU A 284 3.75 -27.30 -8.25
C LEU A 284 4.37 -28.01 -7.04
N ARG A 285 5.58 -27.60 -6.62
CA ARG A 285 6.33 -28.23 -5.52
C ARG A 285 6.42 -27.33 -4.31
N LEU A 286 6.28 -27.92 -3.13
CA LEU A 286 6.38 -27.22 -1.85
C LEU A 286 7.70 -26.41 -1.74
N THR A 287 8.82 -26.99 -2.13
CA THR A 287 10.14 -26.31 -2.07
C THR A 287 10.21 -25.04 -2.89
N ASP A 288 9.58 -25.01 -4.06
CA ASP A 288 9.58 -23.86 -4.95
C ASP A 288 8.58 -22.79 -4.45
N THR A 289 7.41 -23.23 -3.96
CA THR A 289 6.40 -22.36 -3.33
C THR A 289 7.00 -21.64 -2.11
N MET A 290 7.69 -22.39 -1.23
CA MET A 290 8.28 -21.82 -0.01
C MET A 290 9.45 -20.88 -0.31
N ARG A 291 10.28 -21.19 -1.31
CA ARG A 291 11.40 -20.31 -1.72
C ARG A 291 10.87 -18.97 -2.23
N GLU A 292 9.84 -19.00 -3.07
CA GLU A 292 9.20 -17.79 -3.58
C GLU A 292 8.56 -16.97 -2.45
N LEU A 293 7.85 -17.64 -1.53
CA LEU A 293 7.22 -16.97 -0.40
C LEU A 293 8.25 -16.27 0.50
N VAL A 294 9.38 -16.92 0.78
CA VAL A 294 10.48 -16.31 1.55
C VAL A 294 11.06 -15.10 0.81
N ALA A 295 11.23 -15.19 -0.50
CA ALA A 295 11.73 -14.07 -1.32
C ALA A 295 10.77 -12.87 -1.27
N ILE A 296 9.47 -13.11 -1.42
CA ILE A 296 8.43 -12.06 -1.31
C ILE A 296 8.45 -11.42 0.08
N MET A 297 8.52 -12.21 1.16
CA MET A 297 8.57 -11.69 2.53
C MET A 297 9.83 -10.84 2.77
N THR A 298 10.99 -11.30 2.32
CA THR A 298 12.24 -10.56 2.42
C THR A 298 12.17 -9.23 1.68
N GLN A 299 11.64 -9.23 0.47
CA GLN A 299 11.55 -8.02 -0.36
C GLN A 299 10.50 -7.03 0.16
N SER A 300 9.29 -7.50 0.49
CA SER A 300 8.17 -6.63 0.89
C SER A 300 8.33 -6.01 2.27
N PHE A 301 8.97 -6.72 3.21
CA PHE A 301 9.14 -6.28 4.60
C PHE A 301 10.58 -5.88 4.93
N HIS A 302 11.52 -6.03 3.98
CA HIS A 302 12.95 -5.84 4.22
C HIS A 302 13.44 -6.63 5.45
N ALA A 303 12.87 -7.84 5.63
CA ALA A 303 13.23 -8.72 6.73
C ALA A 303 14.61 -9.34 6.49
N GLU A 304 15.44 -9.43 7.55
CA GLU A 304 16.75 -10.04 7.48
C GLU A 304 16.66 -11.57 7.60
N GLU A 305 15.74 -12.06 8.44
CA GLU A 305 15.52 -13.48 8.64
C GLU A 305 14.05 -13.83 8.49
N VAL A 306 13.79 -14.90 7.76
CA VAL A 306 12.44 -15.39 7.42
C VAL A 306 12.38 -16.89 7.60
N ALA A 307 11.35 -17.38 8.29
CA ALA A 307 11.06 -18.80 8.37
C ALA A 307 9.57 -19.11 8.46
N PHE A 308 9.24 -20.31 8.03
CA PHE A 308 7.92 -20.91 8.12
C PHE A 308 8.04 -22.26 8.84
N PHE A 309 7.12 -22.50 9.74
CA PHE A 309 7.06 -23.73 10.52
C PHE A 309 5.70 -24.40 10.30
N HIS A 310 5.74 -25.72 10.11
CA HIS A 310 4.57 -26.57 10.16
C HIS A 310 4.46 -27.22 11.52
N ILE A 311 3.28 -27.30 12.10
CA ILE A 311 3.00 -27.96 13.37
C ILE A 311 2.21 -29.22 13.04
N ASP A 312 2.73 -30.38 13.42
CA ASP A 312 2.03 -31.64 13.24
C ASP A 312 1.07 -31.96 14.41
N HIS A 313 0.34 -33.06 14.30
CA HIS A 313 -0.63 -33.49 15.31
C HIS A 313 0.00 -33.82 16.70
N PHE A 314 1.32 -33.93 16.77
CA PHE A 314 2.05 -34.15 18.02
C PHE A 314 2.68 -32.87 18.58
N GLU A 315 2.26 -31.71 18.10
CA GLU A 315 2.82 -30.38 18.43
C GLU A 315 4.32 -30.23 18.09
N THR A 316 4.86 -31.14 17.29
CA THR A 316 6.23 -31.07 16.80
C THR A 316 6.30 -30.05 15.69
N GLN A 317 7.23 -29.11 15.81
CA GLN A 317 7.43 -28.08 14.80
C GLN A 317 8.47 -28.53 13.78
N ASN A 318 8.09 -28.50 12.51
CA ASN A 318 8.96 -28.82 11.39
C ASN A 318 9.25 -27.54 10.59
N LEU A 319 10.54 -27.24 10.43
CA LEU A 319 10.97 -26.09 9.64
C LEU A 319 10.74 -26.36 8.15
N LEU A 320 9.91 -25.53 7.50
CA LEU A 320 9.60 -25.66 6.08
C LEU A 320 10.80 -25.22 5.20
N PRO A 321 10.93 -25.72 3.96
CA PRO A 321 12.02 -25.36 3.07
C PRO A 321 12.03 -23.86 2.72
N GLY A 322 13.14 -23.33 2.21
CA GLY A 322 13.27 -21.93 1.77
C GLY A 322 13.66 -20.94 2.86
N HIS A 323 13.63 -21.29 4.13
CA HIS A 323 14.00 -20.45 5.27
C HIS A 323 15.44 -19.93 5.20
N THR A 324 15.71 -18.83 5.90
CA THR A 324 17.07 -18.28 6.04
C THR A 324 17.94 -19.13 6.97
N ALA A 325 19.27 -19.04 6.81
CA ALA A 325 20.21 -19.91 7.50
C ALA A 325 20.17 -19.80 9.04
N PHE A 326 19.78 -18.64 9.56
CA PHE A 326 19.66 -18.39 11.00
C PHE A 326 18.77 -19.43 11.71
N PHE A 327 17.64 -19.77 11.11
CA PHE A 327 16.66 -20.70 11.71
C PHE A 327 17.11 -22.17 11.77
N LYS A 328 18.27 -22.50 11.19
CA LYS A 328 18.95 -23.80 11.41
C LYS A 328 19.83 -23.82 12.65
N THR A 329 20.05 -22.68 13.28
CA THR A 329 20.94 -22.59 14.45
C THR A 329 20.14 -22.60 15.75
N GLU A 330 20.77 -23.06 16.83
CA GLU A 330 20.17 -23.02 18.18
C GLU A 330 19.83 -21.60 18.65
N ARG A 331 20.43 -20.57 18.06
CA ARG A 331 20.16 -19.17 18.36
C ARG A 331 18.74 -18.74 17.98
N ALA A 332 18.07 -19.48 17.12
CA ALA A 332 16.68 -19.20 16.72
C ALA A 332 15.67 -19.68 17.78
N ASN A 333 16.03 -20.63 18.63
CA ASN A 333 15.13 -21.26 19.59
C ASN A 333 14.37 -20.29 20.49
N PRO A 334 14.96 -19.22 21.08
CA PRO A 334 14.22 -18.28 21.91
C PRO A 334 13.09 -17.57 21.17
N TYR A 335 13.32 -17.21 19.90
CA TYR A 335 12.33 -16.54 19.05
C TYR A 335 11.17 -17.49 18.69
N ILE A 336 11.50 -18.73 18.35
CA ILE A 336 10.53 -19.77 18.02
C ILE A 336 9.66 -20.11 19.23
N SER A 337 10.27 -20.26 20.42
CA SER A 337 9.56 -20.62 21.66
C SER A 337 8.56 -19.56 22.08
N ILE A 338 8.93 -18.26 22.06
CA ILE A 338 8.04 -17.16 22.40
C ILE A 338 6.86 -17.08 21.42
N VAL A 339 7.13 -17.24 20.13
CA VAL A 339 6.05 -17.21 19.12
C VAL A 339 5.11 -18.39 19.33
N LYS A 340 5.64 -19.57 19.56
CA LYS A 340 4.84 -20.78 19.81
C LYS A 340 3.97 -20.61 21.05
N GLU A 341 4.54 -20.21 22.19
CA GLU A 341 3.83 -19.96 23.44
C GLU A 341 2.64 -19.00 23.25
N LYS A 342 2.89 -17.83 22.68
CA LYS A 342 1.85 -16.82 22.45
C LYS A 342 0.74 -17.29 21.51
N LEU A 343 1.08 -18.00 20.44
CA LEU A 343 0.08 -18.53 19.52
C LEU A 343 -0.77 -19.64 20.16
N PHE A 344 -0.19 -20.47 21.04
CA PHE A 344 -0.96 -21.48 21.79
C PHE A 344 -1.82 -20.88 22.90
N GLU A 345 -1.49 -19.67 23.41
CA GLU A 345 -2.33 -18.89 24.30
C GLU A 345 -3.53 -18.24 23.59
N GLY A 346 -3.63 -18.39 22.27
CA GLY A 346 -4.74 -17.88 21.45
C GLY A 346 -4.51 -16.48 20.88
N GLU A 347 -3.29 -15.95 20.93
CA GLU A 347 -2.95 -14.70 20.25
C GLU A 347 -3.07 -14.87 18.73
N LYS A 348 -3.66 -13.87 18.06
CA LYS A 348 -3.83 -13.86 16.59
C LYS A 348 -2.52 -13.60 15.82
N GLY A 349 -1.41 -13.43 16.56
CA GLY A 349 -0.07 -13.21 16.04
C GLY A 349 0.79 -12.43 17.03
N VAL A 350 2.08 -12.33 16.76
CA VAL A 350 3.07 -11.71 17.65
C VAL A 350 3.69 -10.52 16.94
N PHE A 351 3.71 -9.37 17.61
CA PHE A 351 4.35 -8.16 17.13
C PHE A 351 5.21 -7.54 18.23
N ILE A 352 6.52 -7.52 18.05
CA ILE A 352 7.50 -6.99 19.01
C ILE A 352 8.33 -5.92 18.31
N GLY A 353 8.17 -4.66 18.72
CA GLY A 353 8.93 -3.52 18.18
C GLY A 353 10.27 -3.28 18.89
N SER A 354 10.40 -3.69 20.18
CA SER A 354 11.62 -3.58 20.97
C SER A 354 12.06 -4.95 21.49
N GLY A 355 12.67 -5.73 20.61
CA GLY A 355 13.13 -7.07 20.92
C GLY A 355 14.31 -7.13 21.92
N LYS A 356 15.05 -6.05 22.09
CA LYS A 356 16.18 -6.00 23.05
C LYS A 356 15.77 -6.29 24.48
N THR A 357 14.58 -5.90 24.89
CA THR A 357 14.01 -6.17 26.21
C THR A 357 13.65 -7.65 26.40
N VAL A 358 13.41 -8.38 25.31
CA VAL A 358 12.95 -9.76 25.32
C VAL A 358 14.11 -10.74 25.01
N PHE A 359 14.99 -10.39 24.06
CA PHE A 359 16.04 -11.28 23.53
C PHE A 359 17.48 -10.84 23.89
N GLY A 360 17.62 -9.74 24.68
CA GLY A 360 18.91 -9.17 25.06
C GLY A 360 19.51 -8.24 23.98
N GLU A 361 20.61 -7.55 24.35
CA GLU A 361 21.18 -6.49 23.50
C GLU A 361 21.73 -6.97 22.15
N ASN A 362 22.14 -8.24 22.05
CA ASN A 362 22.66 -8.84 20.82
C ASN A 362 21.57 -9.55 19.99
N GLY A 363 20.31 -9.49 20.40
CA GLY A 363 19.19 -10.09 19.71
C GLY A 363 18.64 -9.21 18.57
N PHE A 364 17.67 -9.76 17.81
CA PHE A 364 16.93 -8.97 16.84
C PHE A 364 16.06 -7.93 17.53
N GLY A 365 16.04 -6.71 16.96
CA GLY A 365 15.31 -5.56 17.51
C GLY A 365 13.82 -5.62 17.28
N SER A 366 13.38 -6.24 16.18
CA SER A 366 11.97 -6.33 15.81
C SER A 366 11.59 -7.74 15.35
N LEU A 367 10.40 -8.18 15.75
CA LEU A 367 9.82 -9.46 15.37
C LEU A 367 8.36 -9.30 14.96
N MET A 368 7.97 -9.93 13.85
CA MET A 368 6.58 -10.20 13.49
C MET A 368 6.39 -11.70 13.30
N ALA A 369 5.33 -12.26 13.86
CA ALA A 369 4.94 -13.64 13.58
C ALA A 369 3.43 -13.74 13.45
N VAL A 370 2.99 -14.61 12.52
CA VAL A 370 1.59 -14.78 12.17
C VAL A 370 1.29 -16.27 12.04
N PRO A 371 0.17 -16.77 12.61
CA PRO A 371 -0.24 -18.15 12.44
C PRO A 371 -0.71 -18.42 11.00
N MET A 372 -0.41 -19.58 10.50
CA MET A 372 -0.97 -20.17 9.29
C MET A 372 -2.20 -20.99 9.71
N ILE A 373 -3.39 -20.50 9.39
CA ILE A 373 -4.66 -21.08 9.82
C ILE A 373 -5.39 -21.68 8.63
N GLU A 374 -5.82 -22.93 8.77
CA GLU A 374 -6.69 -23.62 7.84
C GLU A 374 -7.84 -24.29 8.60
N ASN A 375 -9.09 -24.07 8.16
CA ASN A 375 -10.29 -24.61 8.80
C ASN A 375 -10.32 -24.39 10.33
N ASP A 376 -10.02 -23.17 10.77
CA ASP A 376 -9.94 -22.76 12.18
C ASP A 376 -8.87 -23.48 13.03
N THR A 377 -7.96 -24.19 12.39
CA THR A 377 -6.82 -24.85 13.06
C THR A 377 -5.50 -24.20 12.66
N VAL A 378 -4.63 -23.99 13.65
CA VAL A 378 -3.26 -23.51 13.40
C VAL A 378 -2.43 -24.68 12.94
N PHE A 379 -2.09 -24.75 11.64
CA PHE A 379 -1.21 -25.79 11.12
C PHE A 379 0.26 -25.37 11.05
N GLY A 380 0.55 -24.09 11.35
CA GLY A 380 1.90 -23.58 11.32
C GLY A 380 1.97 -22.09 11.63
N PHE A 381 3.14 -21.50 11.47
CA PHE A 381 3.35 -20.06 11.63
C PHE A 381 4.55 -19.57 10.80
N ALA A 382 4.51 -18.28 10.50
CA ALA A 382 5.59 -17.56 9.82
C ALA A 382 6.25 -16.57 10.79
N ILE A 383 7.58 -16.40 10.70
CA ILE A 383 8.37 -15.45 11.51
C ILE A 383 9.20 -14.57 10.59
N LEU A 384 9.20 -13.27 10.86
CA LEU A 384 10.08 -12.26 10.28
C LEU A 384 10.89 -11.59 11.39
N LEU A 385 12.21 -11.44 11.21
CA LEU A 385 13.10 -10.77 12.15
C LEU A 385 13.89 -9.65 11.46
N LYS A 386 14.15 -8.57 12.22
CA LYS A 386 15.03 -7.48 11.81
C LYS A 386 15.84 -6.96 13.00
N LYS A 387 17.09 -6.54 12.77
CA LYS A 387 17.98 -6.06 13.84
C LYS A 387 17.59 -4.70 14.38
N ASP A 388 17.03 -3.85 13.54
CA ASP A 388 16.61 -2.52 13.92
C ASP A 388 15.43 -2.56 14.88
N LEU A 389 15.39 -1.63 15.84
CA LEU A 389 14.25 -1.44 16.74
C LEU A 389 13.11 -0.75 15.98
N TYR A 390 11.88 -1.15 16.26
CA TYR A 390 10.66 -0.58 15.65
C TYR A 390 10.69 -0.58 14.12
N ALA A 391 11.41 -1.55 13.52
CA ALA A 391 11.59 -1.65 12.08
C ALA A 391 10.33 -2.05 11.32
N PHE A 392 9.35 -2.62 12.00
CA PHE A 392 8.06 -3.01 11.43
C PHE A 392 6.97 -2.09 11.97
N THR A 393 6.12 -1.57 11.08
CA THR A 393 4.93 -0.81 11.45
C THR A 393 3.73 -1.72 11.65
N PHE A 394 2.69 -1.22 12.31
CA PHE A 394 1.44 -1.97 12.47
C PHE A 394 0.73 -2.23 11.12
N GLU A 395 0.88 -1.33 10.16
CA GLU A 395 0.39 -1.53 8.79
C GLU A 395 1.11 -2.68 8.08
N MET A 396 2.44 -2.76 8.23
CA MET A 396 3.24 -3.90 7.73
C MET A 396 2.78 -5.22 8.36
N TYR A 397 2.50 -5.21 9.67
CA TYR A 397 1.98 -6.39 10.35
C TYR A 397 0.62 -6.84 9.80
N LYS A 398 -0.31 -5.91 9.54
CA LYS A 398 -1.60 -6.24 8.89
C LYS A 398 -1.44 -6.79 7.48
N LEU A 399 -0.54 -6.20 6.69
CA LEU A 399 -0.22 -6.70 5.36
C LEU A 399 0.38 -8.11 5.43
N PHE A 400 1.28 -8.35 6.38
CA PHE A 400 1.86 -9.67 6.62
C PHE A 400 0.81 -10.70 6.98
N GLN A 401 -0.15 -10.36 7.88
CA GLN A 401 -1.28 -11.23 8.19
C GLN A 401 -2.10 -11.60 6.95
N ALA A 402 -2.42 -10.60 6.12
CA ALA A 402 -3.18 -10.83 4.89
C ALA A 402 -2.41 -11.71 3.90
N LEU A 403 -1.13 -11.46 3.68
CA LEU A 403 -0.29 -12.26 2.79
C LEU A 403 -0.17 -13.70 3.27
N ILE A 404 0.05 -13.94 4.57
CA ILE A 404 0.14 -15.29 5.13
C ILE A 404 -1.20 -16.02 5.02
N HIS A 405 -2.30 -15.34 5.29
CA HIS A 405 -3.64 -15.94 5.13
C HIS A 405 -3.87 -16.46 3.70
N HIS A 406 -3.54 -15.65 2.68
CA HIS A 406 -3.68 -16.06 1.28
C HIS A 406 -2.61 -17.08 0.85
N ALA A 407 -1.38 -16.99 1.36
CA ALA A 407 -0.32 -17.95 1.07
C ALA A 407 -0.57 -19.33 1.70
N THR A 408 -1.25 -19.38 2.84
CA THR A 408 -1.57 -20.60 3.57
C THR A 408 -2.20 -21.65 2.65
N LEU A 409 -3.21 -21.26 1.88
CA LEU A 409 -3.90 -22.17 0.95
C LEU A 409 -2.96 -22.74 -0.12
N ALA A 410 -2.05 -21.92 -0.65
CA ALA A 410 -1.08 -22.39 -1.65
C ALA A 410 -0.07 -23.36 -1.05
N VAL A 411 0.40 -23.10 0.19
CA VAL A 411 1.32 -23.97 0.92
C VAL A 411 0.65 -25.31 1.22
N THR A 412 -0.57 -25.30 1.76
CA THR A 412 -1.34 -26.53 2.07
C THR A 412 -1.60 -27.37 0.82
N ASN A 413 -2.01 -26.72 -0.27
CA ASN A 413 -2.21 -27.41 -1.55
C ASN A 413 -0.90 -28.04 -2.07
N SER A 414 0.23 -27.35 -1.95
CA SER A 414 1.53 -27.90 -2.33
C SER A 414 1.96 -29.08 -1.44
N MET A 415 1.74 -28.98 -0.13
CA MET A 415 2.01 -30.07 0.81
C MET A 415 1.11 -31.30 0.53
N LEU A 416 -0.18 -31.07 0.28
CA LEU A 416 -1.12 -32.14 -0.05
C LEU A 416 -0.73 -32.82 -1.36
N ARG A 417 -0.33 -32.06 -2.36
CA ARG A 417 0.13 -32.60 -3.64
C ARG A 417 1.40 -33.43 -3.49
N ASP A 418 2.42 -32.91 -2.79
CA ASP A 418 3.65 -33.67 -2.51
C ASP A 418 3.33 -34.97 -1.78
N ARG A 419 2.39 -34.95 -0.84
CA ARG A 419 1.94 -36.13 -0.12
C ARG A 419 1.20 -37.13 -1.04
N LEU A 420 0.33 -36.64 -1.91
CA LEU A 420 -0.35 -37.49 -2.92
C LEU A 420 0.65 -38.08 -3.92
N GLU A 421 1.60 -37.30 -4.41
CA GLU A 421 2.69 -37.79 -5.27
C GLU A 421 3.50 -38.87 -4.58
N HIS A 422 3.83 -38.67 -3.30
CA HIS A 422 4.55 -39.67 -2.52
C HIS A 422 3.74 -40.96 -2.34
N LEU A 423 2.44 -40.85 -2.06
CA LEU A 423 1.54 -42.01 -1.96
C LEU A 423 1.39 -42.78 -3.27
N VAL A 424 1.48 -42.10 -4.41
CA VAL A 424 1.45 -42.73 -5.74
C VAL A 424 2.82 -43.30 -6.12
N GLN A 425 3.91 -42.68 -5.64
CA GLN A 425 5.29 -43.08 -5.97
C GLN A 425 5.82 -44.24 -5.15
N THR A 426 5.25 -44.51 -3.98
CA THR A 426 5.70 -45.56 -3.06
C THR A 426 4.59 -46.58 -2.79
N ASP A 427 5.00 -47.83 -2.61
CA ASP A 427 4.11 -48.91 -2.13
C ASP A 427 3.96 -48.82 -0.60
N GLN A 428 2.71 -48.80 -0.13
CA GLN A 428 2.41 -48.58 1.30
C GLN A 428 2.88 -49.68 2.24
N LEU A 429 3.00 -50.92 1.74
CA LEU A 429 3.43 -52.06 2.58
C LEU A 429 4.94 -52.10 2.71
N THR A 430 5.65 -52.00 1.59
CA THR A 430 7.10 -52.22 1.52
C THR A 430 7.91 -50.95 1.60
N GLU A 431 7.26 -49.79 1.45
CA GLU A 431 7.90 -48.46 1.30
C GLU A 431 8.96 -48.40 0.18
N LEU A 432 8.93 -49.35 -0.75
CA LEU A 432 9.67 -49.28 -1.99
C LEU A 432 8.92 -48.36 -2.96
N TYR A 433 9.61 -47.94 -4.01
CA TYR A 433 8.93 -47.18 -5.06
C TYR A 433 7.87 -48.05 -5.77
N SER A 434 6.87 -47.37 -6.35
CA SER A 434 5.89 -48.02 -7.19
C SER A 434 6.49 -48.41 -8.56
N ARG A 435 5.87 -49.34 -9.24
CA ARG A 435 6.22 -49.68 -10.62
C ARG A 435 6.18 -48.46 -11.54
N THR A 436 5.19 -47.61 -11.43
CA THR A 436 5.05 -46.39 -12.26
C THR A 436 6.25 -45.47 -12.08
N TYR A 437 6.68 -45.22 -10.85
CA TYR A 437 7.88 -44.43 -10.58
C TYR A 437 9.16 -45.06 -11.17
N LEU A 438 9.30 -46.37 -11.03
CA LEU A 438 10.44 -47.10 -11.58
C LEU A 438 10.49 -46.99 -13.10
N ASP A 439 9.34 -47.15 -13.78
CA ASP A 439 9.22 -47.01 -15.24
C ASP A 439 9.65 -45.62 -15.73
N GLU A 440 9.21 -44.57 -15.05
CA GLU A 440 9.61 -43.18 -15.35
C GLU A 440 11.11 -42.95 -15.15
N LYS A 441 11.69 -43.50 -14.06
CA LYS A 441 13.12 -43.40 -13.77
C LYS A 441 13.96 -44.12 -14.79
N ILE A 442 13.56 -45.32 -15.23
CA ILE A 442 14.26 -46.03 -16.29
C ILE A 442 14.22 -45.25 -17.60
N GLN A 443 13.06 -44.75 -18.01
CA GLN A 443 12.94 -43.96 -19.22
C GLN A 443 13.77 -42.68 -19.18
N TYR A 444 13.80 -41.98 -18.04
CA TYR A 444 14.65 -40.81 -17.83
C TYR A 444 16.14 -41.19 -17.92
N SER A 445 16.53 -42.27 -17.24
CA SER A 445 17.89 -42.79 -17.25
C SER A 445 18.36 -43.17 -18.66
N MET A 446 17.49 -43.77 -19.47
CA MET A 446 17.80 -44.12 -20.87
C MET A 446 18.08 -42.88 -21.75
N LYS A 447 17.54 -41.70 -21.40
CA LYS A 447 17.83 -40.43 -22.11
C LYS A 447 19.22 -39.87 -21.74
N ILE A 448 19.62 -39.95 -20.47
CA ILE A 448 20.82 -39.28 -19.94
C ILE A 448 22.05 -40.17 -19.77
N HIS A 449 21.88 -41.45 -19.50
CA HIS A 449 22.97 -42.38 -19.26
C HIS A 449 23.32 -43.18 -20.52
N LYS A 450 24.44 -43.90 -20.47
CA LYS A 450 24.93 -44.73 -21.58
C LYS A 450 24.49 -46.19 -21.48
N ARG A 451 24.11 -46.64 -20.30
CA ARG A 451 23.78 -48.04 -19.98
C ARG A 451 23.01 -48.11 -18.67
N GLY A 452 22.40 -49.27 -18.39
CA GLY A 452 21.77 -49.55 -17.12
C GLY A 452 21.40 -51.04 -17.02
N VAL A 453 21.15 -51.50 -15.81
CA VAL A 453 20.75 -52.88 -15.51
C VAL A 453 19.43 -52.87 -14.78
N PHE A 454 18.52 -53.72 -15.21
CA PHE A 454 17.25 -53.99 -14.57
C PHE A 454 17.23 -55.41 -14.02
N ILE A 455 16.81 -55.57 -12.77
CA ILE A 455 16.73 -56.83 -12.05
C ILE A 455 15.27 -57.01 -11.64
N LEU A 456 14.60 -58.03 -12.13
CA LEU A 456 13.30 -58.43 -11.67
C LEU A 456 13.50 -59.56 -10.63
N VAL A 457 12.82 -59.42 -9.50
CA VAL A 457 12.97 -60.30 -8.30
C VAL A 457 11.63 -60.87 -7.93
N ASP A 458 11.57 -62.13 -7.62
CA ASP A 458 10.35 -62.81 -7.17
C ASP A 458 10.67 -63.70 -5.94
N ILE A 459 9.78 -63.66 -4.94
CA ILE A 459 9.99 -64.43 -3.70
C ILE A 459 9.54 -65.88 -3.95
N ASP A 460 10.49 -66.77 -3.85
CA ASP A 460 10.28 -68.20 -4.12
C ASP A 460 9.24 -68.83 -3.17
N ASN A 461 8.22 -69.48 -3.73
CA ASN A 461 7.15 -70.17 -3.00
C ASN A 461 6.34 -69.27 -2.07
N PHE A 462 6.20 -67.98 -2.37
CA PHE A 462 5.47 -67.00 -1.53
C PHE A 462 4.03 -67.43 -1.24
N LYS A 463 3.35 -68.03 -2.20
CA LYS A 463 2.00 -68.57 -1.98
C LYS A 463 2.00 -69.65 -0.87
N ASN A 464 2.97 -70.57 -0.85
CA ASN A 464 3.03 -71.58 0.19
C ASN A 464 3.28 -70.96 1.59
N ILE A 465 4.01 -69.84 1.65
CA ILE A 465 4.22 -69.12 2.89
C ILE A 465 2.89 -68.55 3.40
N ASN A 466 2.16 -67.88 2.53
CA ASN A 466 0.82 -67.35 2.85
C ASN A 466 -0.14 -68.48 3.29
N ASP A 467 -0.14 -69.61 2.57
CA ASP A 467 -1.01 -70.72 2.86
C ASP A 467 -0.63 -71.44 4.20
N THR A 468 0.64 -71.40 4.56
CA THR A 468 1.15 -72.06 5.78
C THR A 468 1.12 -71.19 7.02
N TYR A 469 1.51 -69.92 6.88
CA TYR A 469 1.75 -68.97 8.00
C TYR A 469 0.78 -67.78 8.03
N GLY A 470 -0.14 -67.73 7.06
CA GLY A 470 -1.11 -66.61 6.92
C GLY A 470 -0.56 -65.38 6.21
N HIS A 471 -1.47 -64.57 5.68
CA HIS A 471 -1.16 -63.35 4.91
C HIS A 471 -0.32 -62.33 5.70
N GLN A 472 -0.53 -62.19 7.03
CA GLN A 472 0.26 -61.27 7.86
C GLN A 472 1.74 -61.64 7.87
N THR A 473 2.07 -62.96 7.86
CA THR A 473 3.46 -63.38 7.75
C THR A 473 4.03 -63.12 6.36
N GLY A 474 3.21 -63.27 5.31
CA GLY A 474 3.60 -62.89 3.95
C GLY A 474 3.92 -61.42 3.84
N ASP A 475 3.08 -60.56 4.40
CA ASP A 475 3.28 -59.11 4.43
C ASP A 475 4.60 -58.77 5.20
N SER A 476 4.85 -59.41 6.35
CA SER A 476 6.08 -59.24 7.10
C SER A 476 7.30 -59.65 6.28
N ILE A 477 7.24 -60.73 5.50
CA ILE A 477 8.32 -61.15 4.60
C ILE A 477 8.56 -60.14 3.50
N LEU A 478 7.51 -59.61 2.89
CA LEU A 478 7.64 -58.54 1.89
C LEU A 478 8.37 -57.32 2.45
N ILE A 479 8.02 -56.89 3.67
CA ILE A 479 8.69 -55.78 4.37
C ILE A 479 10.16 -56.10 4.63
N GLN A 480 10.48 -57.32 5.11
CA GLN A 480 11.85 -57.73 5.37
C GLN A 480 12.68 -57.76 4.08
N VAL A 481 12.16 -58.36 3.01
CA VAL A 481 12.83 -58.41 1.71
C VAL A 481 13.08 -57.01 1.17
N ALA A 482 12.10 -56.14 1.25
CA ALA A 482 12.23 -54.75 0.84
C ALA A 482 13.33 -54.01 1.62
N SER A 483 13.36 -54.16 2.93
CA SER A 483 14.37 -53.60 3.80
C SER A 483 15.79 -54.11 3.46
N VAL A 484 15.94 -55.41 3.25
CA VAL A 484 17.21 -55.98 2.81
C VAL A 484 17.61 -55.41 1.45
N MET A 485 16.70 -55.28 0.52
CA MET A 485 17.00 -54.71 -0.79
C MET A 485 17.48 -53.24 -0.66
N LYS A 486 16.75 -52.38 0.08
CA LYS A 486 17.17 -51.01 0.35
C LYS A 486 18.58 -50.89 0.90
N ASN A 487 18.92 -51.72 1.87
CA ASN A 487 20.24 -51.71 2.54
C ASN A 487 21.41 -52.23 1.65
N HIS A 488 21.08 -52.91 0.55
CA HIS A 488 22.08 -53.53 -0.33
C HIS A 488 22.20 -52.85 -1.70
N ILE A 489 21.53 -51.74 -1.91
CA ILE A 489 21.67 -50.89 -3.11
C ILE A 489 22.18 -49.51 -2.73
N ARG A 490 22.61 -48.70 -3.70
CA ARG A 490 23.10 -47.33 -3.49
C ARG A 490 21.97 -46.34 -3.52
N GLU A 491 22.18 -45.14 -3.01
CA GLU A 491 21.20 -44.05 -3.01
C GLU A 491 20.65 -43.72 -4.41
N HIS A 492 21.44 -43.85 -5.45
CA HIS A 492 21.03 -43.58 -6.85
C HIS A 492 20.38 -44.79 -7.55
N ASP A 493 20.41 -45.99 -6.93
CA ASP A 493 19.73 -47.17 -7.42
C ASP A 493 18.26 -47.10 -6.99
N VAL A 494 17.36 -47.70 -7.75
CA VAL A 494 15.91 -47.63 -7.48
C VAL A 494 15.37 -49.02 -7.24
N ALA A 495 14.82 -49.26 -6.04
CA ALA A 495 14.07 -50.47 -5.70
C ALA A 495 12.57 -50.16 -5.73
N ALA A 496 11.76 -51.03 -6.32
CA ALA A 496 10.34 -50.87 -6.46
C ALA A 496 9.59 -52.18 -6.23
N ARG A 497 8.31 -52.08 -5.79
CA ARG A 497 7.36 -53.19 -5.83
C ARG A 497 6.78 -53.27 -7.23
N TRP A 498 7.03 -54.39 -7.90
CA TRP A 498 6.62 -54.56 -9.29
C TRP A 498 5.22 -55.20 -9.41
N GLY A 499 4.87 -56.10 -8.52
CA GLY A 499 3.61 -56.83 -8.45
C GLY A 499 3.29 -57.30 -7.03
N GLY A 500 2.43 -58.29 -6.87
CA GLY A 500 2.06 -58.81 -5.56
C GLY A 500 3.25 -59.25 -4.72
N GLU A 501 4.02 -60.23 -5.24
CA GLU A 501 5.25 -60.80 -4.62
C GLU A 501 6.51 -60.49 -5.44
N GLU A 502 6.34 -59.70 -6.49
CA GLU A 502 7.44 -59.30 -7.38
C GLU A 502 8.02 -57.94 -6.99
N LEU A 503 9.31 -57.84 -6.98
CA LEU A 503 10.08 -56.65 -6.68
C LEU A 503 11.03 -56.37 -7.84
N ALA A 504 11.49 -55.14 -8.00
CA ALA A 504 12.44 -54.80 -9.05
C ALA A 504 13.54 -53.87 -8.54
N VAL A 505 14.71 -53.95 -9.11
CA VAL A 505 15.81 -53.02 -8.89
C VAL A 505 16.31 -52.50 -10.23
N TYR A 506 16.45 -51.19 -10.33
CA TYR A 506 17.09 -50.54 -11.46
C TYR A 506 18.41 -49.88 -11.02
N LEU A 507 19.46 -50.15 -11.77
CA LEU A 507 20.81 -49.72 -11.51
C LEU A 507 21.30 -48.83 -12.68
N PRO A 508 21.27 -47.51 -12.53
CA PRO A 508 21.65 -46.59 -13.61
C PRO A 508 23.16 -46.57 -13.81
N ASN A 509 23.58 -46.42 -15.06
CA ASN A 509 24.95 -46.19 -15.49
C ASN A 509 25.99 -47.24 -15.05
N ILE A 510 25.57 -48.49 -14.84
CA ILE A 510 26.48 -49.62 -14.53
C ILE A 510 26.48 -50.69 -15.65
N ASN A 511 27.50 -51.48 -15.67
CA ASN A 511 27.63 -52.61 -16.59
C ASN A 511 27.00 -53.91 -16.02
N VAL A 512 26.77 -54.87 -16.90
CA VAL A 512 26.14 -56.16 -16.55
C VAL A 512 26.88 -56.89 -15.45
N SER A 513 28.20 -56.95 -15.50
CA SER A 513 29.01 -57.64 -14.49
C SER A 513 28.87 -57.03 -13.10
N SER A 514 28.71 -55.73 -13.02
CA SER A 514 28.42 -55.05 -11.74
C SER A 514 26.99 -55.31 -11.27
N GLY A 515 26.00 -55.28 -12.20
CA GLY A 515 24.63 -55.66 -11.91
C GLY A 515 24.50 -57.10 -11.41
N GLU A 516 25.23 -58.04 -12.03
CA GLU A 516 25.31 -59.44 -11.62
C GLU A 516 25.81 -59.57 -10.17
N ARG A 517 26.88 -58.85 -9.81
CA ARG A 517 27.40 -58.87 -8.44
C ARG A 517 26.39 -58.38 -7.41
N ILE A 518 25.65 -57.32 -7.77
CA ILE A 518 24.59 -56.80 -6.90
C ILE A 518 23.45 -57.81 -6.77
N ALA A 519 22.98 -58.39 -7.87
CA ALA A 519 21.95 -59.42 -7.83
C ALA A 519 22.35 -60.63 -7.01
N LYS A 520 23.61 -61.14 -7.17
CA LYS A 520 24.16 -62.23 -6.33
C LYS A 520 24.15 -61.87 -4.86
N ARG A 521 24.52 -60.62 -4.53
CA ARG A 521 24.52 -60.13 -3.15
C ARG A 521 23.08 -60.09 -2.58
N LEU A 522 22.10 -59.67 -3.36
CA LEU A 522 20.68 -59.64 -2.95
C LEU A 522 20.15 -61.05 -2.69
N VAL A 523 20.38 -62.00 -3.60
CA VAL A 523 19.97 -63.40 -3.44
C VAL A 523 20.53 -64.02 -2.13
N ARG A 524 21.81 -63.75 -1.84
CA ARG A 524 22.45 -64.22 -0.61
C ARG A 524 21.90 -63.50 0.63
N ALA A 525 21.83 -62.18 0.60
CA ALA A 525 21.42 -61.35 1.74
C ALA A 525 19.97 -61.64 2.17
N ILE A 526 19.04 -61.79 1.23
CA ILE A 526 17.65 -62.09 1.53
C ILE A 526 17.54 -63.47 2.18
N ARG A 527 18.25 -64.49 1.66
CA ARG A 527 18.25 -65.82 2.26
C ARG A 527 18.79 -65.82 3.68
N GLU A 528 19.75 -64.95 4.01
CA GLU A 528 20.44 -64.91 5.31
C GLU A 528 19.71 -64.01 6.34
N ASN A 529 18.89 -63.04 5.90
CA ASN A 529 18.31 -62.01 6.77
C ASN A 529 16.79 -61.97 6.76
N THR A 530 16.09 -63.06 6.43
CA THR A 530 14.63 -63.14 6.51
C THR A 530 14.18 -64.25 7.48
N GLU A 531 13.04 -63.99 8.17
CA GLU A 531 12.44 -64.96 9.10
C GLU A 531 10.91 -64.94 8.93
N PRO A 532 10.27 -66.05 8.55
CA PRO A 532 10.92 -67.32 8.14
C PRO A 532 11.83 -67.14 6.92
N ARG A 533 12.86 -67.97 6.83
CA ARG A 533 13.82 -67.96 5.73
C ARG A 533 13.13 -68.14 4.38
N VAL A 534 13.36 -67.15 3.50
CA VAL A 534 12.90 -67.22 2.10
C VAL A 534 14.09 -67.11 1.16
N THR A 535 13.86 -67.58 -0.06
CA THR A 535 14.79 -67.34 -1.16
C THR A 535 14.13 -66.53 -2.24
N ILE A 536 14.92 -65.95 -3.12
CA ILE A 536 14.44 -65.20 -4.29
C ILE A 536 15.04 -65.76 -5.57
N SER A 537 14.25 -65.69 -6.63
CA SER A 537 14.73 -65.82 -8.00
C SER A 537 14.88 -64.47 -8.65
N CYS A 538 15.92 -64.26 -9.45
CA CYS A 538 16.19 -62.99 -10.13
C CYS A 538 16.40 -63.20 -11.63
N GLY A 539 15.72 -62.35 -12.41
CA GLY A 539 16.00 -62.18 -13.85
C GLY A 539 16.68 -60.85 -14.10
N VAL A 540 17.80 -60.85 -14.78
CA VAL A 540 18.63 -59.66 -15.03
C VAL A 540 18.64 -59.35 -16.53
N SER A 541 18.29 -58.13 -16.88
CA SER A 541 18.42 -57.57 -18.23
C SER A 541 19.26 -56.31 -18.22
N CYS A 542 19.78 -55.92 -19.34
CA CYS A 542 20.59 -54.69 -19.47
C CYS A 542 20.31 -53.99 -20.79
N TRP A 543 20.57 -52.72 -20.79
CA TRP A 543 20.53 -51.89 -21.99
C TRP A 543 21.81 -51.06 -22.15
N SER A 544 22.10 -50.70 -23.38
CA SER A 544 23.18 -49.78 -23.74
C SER A 544 22.79 -48.92 -24.92
N LYS A 545 23.42 -47.74 -25.09
CA LYS A 545 23.15 -46.83 -26.21
C LYS A 545 23.57 -47.38 -27.59
N THR A 546 24.15 -48.57 -27.68
CA THR A 546 24.58 -49.17 -28.94
C THR A 546 23.42 -49.69 -29.80
N GLY A 547 22.17 -49.65 -29.30
CA GLY A 547 20.99 -50.01 -30.04
C GLY A 547 19.71 -49.52 -29.35
N PRO A 548 18.58 -49.32 -30.08
CA PRO A 548 17.32 -48.92 -29.51
C PRO A 548 16.76 -50.05 -28.63
N MET A 549 16.64 -49.81 -27.34
CA MET A 549 16.04 -50.74 -26.35
C MET A 549 14.80 -50.07 -25.76
N PRO A 550 13.58 -50.42 -26.18
CA PRO A 550 12.37 -49.94 -25.49
C PRO A 550 12.26 -50.59 -24.11
N LEU A 551 11.76 -49.79 -23.13
CA LEU A 551 11.54 -50.25 -21.75
C LEU A 551 10.79 -51.59 -21.71
N LYS A 552 9.77 -51.76 -22.53
CA LYS A 552 8.97 -52.99 -22.61
C LYS A 552 9.83 -54.23 -22.92
N LEU A 553 10.82 -54.09 -23.81
CA LEU A 553 11.72 -55.17 -24.16
C LEU A 553 12.73 -55.46 -23.04
N LEU A 554 13.22 -54.43 -22.36
CA LEU A 554 14.12 -54.58 -21.18
C LEU A 554 13.43 -55.40 -20.08
N VAL A 555 12.15 -55.07 -19.79
CA VAL A 555 11.34 -55.78 -18.78
C VAL A 555 11.06 -57.23 -19.23
N GLN A 556 10.66 -57.40 -20.50
CA GLN A 556 10.37 -58.76 -21.05
C GLN A 556 11.61 -59.67 -20.93
N GLN A 557 12.78 -59.17 -21.25
CA GLN A 557 14.05 -59.93 -21.14
C GLN A 557 14.34 -60.32 -19.68
N ALA A 558 14.05 -59.44 -18.73
CA ALA A 558 14.21 -59.77 -17.31
C ALA A 558 13.21 -60.84 -16.87
N ASP A 559 11.98 -60.76 -17.32
CA ASP A 559 10.93 -61.73 -17.02
C ASP A 559 11.27 -63.14 -17.57
N GLU A 560 11.72 -63.22 -18.84
CA GLU A 560 12.20 -64.46 -19.43
C GLU A 560 13.36 -65.08 -18.64
N ALA A 561 14.31 -64.24 -18.19
CA ALA A 561 15.42 -64.68 -17.37
C ALA A 561 14.94 -65.16 -15.97
N LEU A 562 13.99 -64.46 -15.36
CA LEU A 562 13.37 -64.86 -14.10
C LEU A 562 12.63 -66.18 -14.19
N TYR A 563 11.89 -66.37 -15.27
CA TYR A 563 11.22 -67.67 -15.54
C TYR A 563 12.22 -68.80 -15.62
N ILE A 564 13.36 -68.61 -16.30
CA ILE A 564 14.44 -69.61 -16.37
C ILE A 564 15.04 -69.87 -14.98
N ALA A 565 15.24 -68.81 -14.15
CA ALA A 565 15.73 -68.96 -12.77
C ALA A 565 14.79 -69.84 -11.94
N LYS A 566 13.48 -69.61 -12.01
CA LYS A 566 12.47 -70.40 -11.32
C LYS A 566 12.47 -71.88 -11.77
N ARG A 567 12.54 -72.15 -13.07
CA ARG A 567 12.58 -73.52 -13.62
C ARG A 567 13.86 -74.28 -13.26
N ASN A 568 14.97 -73.61 -13.18
CA ASN A 568 16.27 -74.22 -12.91
C ASN A 568 16.54 -74.49 -11.41
N GLY A 569 15.47 -74.41 -10.57
CA GLY A 569 15.54 -74.78 -9.16
C GLY A 569 15.60 -73.62 -8.19
N LYS A 570 15.17 -72.41 -8.59
CA LYS A 570 14.98 -71.24 -7.76
C LYS A 570 16.25 -70.79 -7.03
N ASN A 571 16.20 -69.82 -6.09
CA ASN A 571 17.29 -69.31 -5.29
C ASN A 571 18.56 -68.96 -6.11
N ARG A 572 18.36 -68.25 -7.22
CA ARG A 572 19.40 -67.89 -8.18
C ARG A 572 19.05 -66.70 -9.04
N LEU A 573 20.05 -66.21 -9.72
CA LEU A 573 19.84 -65.23 -10.78
C LEU A 573 20.17 -65.84 -12.14
N ILE A 574 19.49 -65.36 -13.17
CA ILE A 574 19.81 -65.61 -14.59
C ILE A 574 19.94 -64.24 -15.27
N ILE A 575 20.93 -64.11 -16.11
CA ILE A 575 21.14 -62.93 -16.97
C ILE A 575 20.58 -63.28 -18.35
N HIS A 576 19.69 -62.45 -18.86
CA HIS A 576 19.27 -62.60 -20.23
C HIS A 576 20.43 -62.38 -21.19
N GLN A 577 20.81 -63.42 -21.91
CA GLN A 577 21.82 -63.33 -22.94
C GLN A 577 21.20 -62.69 -24.18
N ASN A 578 21.55 -61.42 -24.44
CA ASN A 578 21.24 -60.85 -25.73
C ASN A 578 21.96 -61.72 -26.77
N SER A 579 21.19 -62.37 -27.61
CA SER A 579 21.69 -63.05 -28.81
C SER A 579 22.24 -61.94 -29.76
N THR A 580 23.36 -61.36 -29.44
CA THR A 580 24.18 -60.64 -30.41
C THR A 580 24.85 -61.74 -31.21
N THR A 581 24.20 -62.14 -32.29
CA THR A 581 24.85 -62.77 -33.42
C THR A 581 26.08 -61.95 -33.80
N THR A 582 27.22 -62.58 -33.75
CA THR A 582 28.53 -62.26 -34.32
C THR A 582 28.49 -61.26 -35.46
#